data_e896910b78b185351294e5d5b5d655fb
#
_entry.id   e896910b78b185351294e5d5b5d655fb
#
_cell.length_a   1.000
_cell.length_b   1.000
_cell.length_c   1.000
_cell.angle_alpha   90.00
_cell.angle_beta   90.00
_cell.angle_gamma   90.00
#
_symmetry.space_group_name_H-M   'P 1'
#
loop_
_entity.id
_entity.type
_entity.pdbx_description
1 polymer ?
#
loop_
_entity_poly.entity_id
_entity_poly.type
_entity_poly.pdbx_seq_one_letter_code
_entity_poly.pdbx_strand_id
1 'polypeptide(L)'
;MVNECLDPQFLKNNVKWTMSCSHPDHGRYSGDSEPSHCGCCLPCTIRRAAIKIAGIMDTSKYRDKDYKNQEHAINLKSYRLGLKSYIDHPMHPLMAIQQSGPITERHQDYADLYKRGMVELKNFIDSI
;
A
#
# COMPACT_ATOMS: atom_id res chain seq x y z
N MET A 1 -0.65 10.22 -6.94
CA MET A 1 -2.10 10.01 -6.75
C MET A 1 -2.66 10.84 -5.60
N VAL A 2 -2.20 10.63 -4.36
CA VAL A 2 -2.73 11.40 -3.21
C VAL A 2 -2.46 12.90 -3.35
N ASN A 3 -1.27 13.28 -3.82
CA ASN A 3 -0.90 14.69 -4.05
C ASN A 3 -1.64 15.37 -5.22
N GLU A 4 -2.29 14.60 -6.08
CA GLU A 4 -3.05 15.07 -7.23
C GLU A 4 -4.56 15.01 -6.97
N CYS A 5 -4.96 14.85 -5.69
CA CYS A 5 -6.36 14.85 -5.29
C CYS A 5 -7.00 16.23 -5.54
N LEU A 6 -8.21 16.24 -6.06
CA LEU A 6 -8.96 17.48 -6.33
C LEU A 6 -9.22 18.30 -5.05
N ASP A 7 -9.38 17.63 -3.91
CA ASP A 7 -9.55 18.27 -2.61
C ASP A 7 -8.63 17.61 -1.57
N PRO A 8 -7.37 18.06 -1.44
CA PRO A 8 -6.43 17.53 -0.48
C PRO A 8 -6.87 17.71 0.97
N GLN A 9 -7.62 18.77 1.28
CA GLN A 9 -8.09 19.02 2.64
C GLN A 9 -9.18 18.02 3.05
N PHE A 10 -10.14 17.75 2.15
CA PHE A 10 -11.13 16.71 2.35
C PHE A 10 -10.46 15.35 2.59
N LEU A 11 -9.47 15.00 1.77
CA LEU A 11 -8.73 13.76 1.93
C LEU A 11 -8.03 13.67 3.29
N LYS A 12 -7.32 14.72 3.72
CA LYS A 12 -6.65 14.77 5.03
C LYS A 12 -7.62 14.54 6.19
N ASN A 13 -8.80 15.16 6.11
CA ASN A 13 -9.80 15.08 7.16
C ASN A 13 -10.48 13.69 7.24
N ASN A 14 -10.56 13.00 6.11
CA ASN A 14 -11.33 11.76 5.96
C ASN A 14 -10.45 10.50 5.83
N VAL A 15 -9.13 10.61 5.72
CA VAL A 15 -8.25 9.46 5.54
C VAL A 15 -8.46 8.37 6.61
N LYS A 16 -8.71 8.74 7.85
CA LYS A 16 -8.95 7.83 8.97
C LYS A 16 -10.21 6.97 8.82
N TRP A 17 -11.19 7.43 8.03
CA TRP A 17 -12.46 6.73 7.80
C TRP A 17 -12.41 5.78 6.61
N THR A 18 -11.34 5.80 5.84
CA THR A 18 -11.18 4.91 4.68
C THR A 18 -10.59 3.58 5.10
N MET A 19 -11.09 2.48 4.53
CA MET A 19 -10.62 1.12 4.81
C MET A 19 -10.01 0.50 3.55
N SER A 20 -8.76 0.02 3.65
CA SER A 20 -8.05 -0.67 2.56
C SER A 20 -7.48 -2.03 2.99
N CYS A 21 -7.74 -2.44 4.22
CA CYS A 21 -7.22 -3.69 4.77
C CYS A 21 -7.87 -4.92 4.10
N SER A 22 -7.08 -5.94 3.75
CA SER A 22 -7.61 -7.23 3.25
C SER A 22 -8.30 -8.04 4.35
N HIS A 23 -8.03 -7.74 5.62
CA HIS A 23 -8.53 -8.49 6.78
C HIS A 23 -9.03 -7.52 7.87
N PRO A 24 -10.03 -6.65 7.58
CA PRO A 24 -10.47 -5.63 8.52
C PRO A 24 -11.09 -6.22 9.79
N ASP A 25 -11.78 -7.35 9.66
CA ASP A 25 -12.50 -8.01 10.76
C ASP A 25 -11.65 -9.00 11.56
N HIS A 26 -10.39 -9.22 11.19
CA HIS A 26 -9.54 -10.20 11.86
C HIS A 26 -9.34 -9.90 13.36
N GLY A 27 -9.50 -8.65 13.77
CA GLY A 27 -9.44 -8.23 15.18
C GLY A 27 -10.55 -8.80 16.05
N ARG A 28 -11.69 -9.24 15.47
CA ARG A 28 -12.79 -9.86 16.23
C ARG A 28 -12.33 -11.10 17.00
N TYR A 29 -11.41 -11.87 16.42
CA TYR A 29 -10.82 -13.05 17.09
C TYR A 29 -9.90 -12.69 18.26
N SER A 30 -9.50 -11.42 18.35
CA SER A 30 -8.66 -10.86 19.42
C SER A 30 -9.42 -9.94 20.36
N GLY A 31 -10.77 -9.88 20.22
CA GLY A 31 -11.62 -9.07 21.08
C GLY A 31 -11.85 -7.63 20.62
N ASP A 32 -11.40 -7.25 19.42
CA ASP A 32 -11.72 -5.94 18.86
C ASP A 32 -13.21 -5.85 18.47
N SER A 33 -13.89 -4.81 18.92
CA SER A 33 -15.32 -4.58 18.62
C SER A 33 -15.53 -3.94 17.23
N GLU A 34 -14.52 -3.30 16.68
CA GLU A 34 -14.61 -2.55 15.43
C GLU A 34 -13.59 -3.01 14.40
N PRO A 35 -13.93 -2.92 13.09
CA PRO A 35 -12.97 -3.18 12.02
C PRO A 35 -11.76 -2.25 12.13
N SER A 36 -10.56 -2.78 11.91
CA SER A 36 -9.33 -2.01 11.95
C SER A 36 -8.31 -2.50 10.91
N HIS A 37 -7.34 -1.65 10.58
CA HIS A 37 -6.27 -2.04 9.68
C HIS A 37 -5.31 -3.03 10.37
N CYS A 38 -4.93 -4.12 9.68
CA CYS A 38 -3.88 -4.99 10.21
C CYS A 38 -2.50 -4.31 10.22
N GLY A 39 -2.24 -3.41 9.28
CA GLY A 39 -0.99 -2.67 9.17
C GLY A 39 0.08 -3.36 8.32
N CYS A 40 -0.05 -4.65 8.05
CA CYS A 40 1.00 -5.49 7.46
C CYS A 40 0.63 -6.16 6.13
N CYS A 41 -0.65 -6.19 5.75
CA CYS A 41 -1.03 -6.72 4.43
C CYS A 41 -0.63 -5.75 3.32
N LEU A 42 -0.50 -6.24 2.09
CA LEU A 42 -0.07 -5.43 0.95
C LEU A 42 -0.92 -4.16 0.75
N PRO A 43 -2.26 -4.19 0.78
CA PRO A 43 -3.06 -2.97 0.70
C PRO A 43 -2.81 -1.98 1.84
N CYS A 44 -2.60 -2.43 3.07
CA CYS A 44 -2.22 -1.56 4.18
C CYS A 44 -0.83 -0.94 3.96
N THR A 45 0.12 -1.71 3.44
CA THR A 45 1.48 -1.24 3.15
C THR A 45 1.48 -0.18 2.04
N ILE A 46 0.74 -0.41 0.95
CA ILE A 46 0.57 0.55 -0.15
C ILE A 46 -0.11 1.84 0.36
N ARG A 47 -1.18 1.72 1.16
CA ARG A 47 -1.85 2.85 1.78
C ARG A 47 -0.89 3.70 2.61
N ARG A 48 -0.12 3.06 3.49
CA ARG A 48 0.84 3.75 4.37
C ARG A 48 1.95 4.45 3.56
N ALA A 49 2.42 3.80 2.49
CA ALA A 49 3.39 4.40 1.57
C ALA A 49 2.83 5.67 0.92
N ALA A 50 1.62 5.60 0.37
CA ALA A 50 0.97 6.74 -0.28
C ALA A 50 0.69 7.91 0.68
N ILE A 51 0.22 7.63 1.89
CA ILE A 51 -0.05 8.63 2.93
C ILE A 51 1.25 9.29 3.39
N LYS A 52 2.32 8.51 3.60
CA LYS A 52 3.64 9.03 4.01
C LYS A 52 4.22 9.97 2.97
N ILE A 53 4.21 9.60 1.69
CA ILE A 53 4.70 10.44 0.59
C ILE A 53 3.89 11.71 0.42
N ALA A 54 2.58 11.64 0.67
CA ALA A 54 1.71 12.81 0.65
C ALA A 54 1.92 13.77 1.84
N GLY A 55 2.74 13.41 2.82
CA GLY A 55 2.93 14.21 4.03
C GLY A 55 1.68 14.33 4.89
N ILE A 56 0.74 13.39 4.75
CA ILE A 56 -0.49 13.36 5.55
C ILE A 56 -0.20 12.64 6.86
N MET A 57 -0.65 13.23 7.97
CA MET A 57 -0.62 12.54 9.27
C MET A 57 -1.66 11.41 9.26
N ASP A 58 -1.17 10.17 9.26
CA ASP A 58 -2.04 8.99 9.33
C ASP A 58 -2.48 8.73 10.76
N THR A 59 -3.73 9.05 11.05
CA THR A 59 -4.38 8.81 12.34
C THR A 59 -5.17 7.50 12.38
N SER A 60 -5.05 6.66 11.34
CA SER A 60 -5.71 5.36 11.28
C SER A 60 -5.18 4.40 12.34
N LYS A 61 -6.06 3.58 12.89
CA LYS A 61 -5.71 2.54 13.86
C LYS A 61 -5.15 1.32 13.13
N TYR A 62 -3.92 0.92 13.49
CA TYR A 62 -3.25 -0.27 12.99
C TYR A 62 -2.97 -1.24 14.14
N ARG A 63 -3.20 -2.55 13.90
CA ARG A 63 -2.88 -3.60 14.89
C ARG A 63 -1.39 -3.88 14.99
N ASP A 64 -0.70 -3.94 13.85
CA ASP A 64 0.76 -4.13 13.80
C ASP A 64 1.39 -3.34 12.64
N LYS A 65 1.67 -2.07 12.88
CA LYS A 65 2.32 -1.21 11.88
C LYS A 65 3.84 -1.43 11.77
N ASP A 66 4.44 -2.06 12.76
CA ASP A 66 5.89 -2.23 12.87
C ASP A 66 6.36 -3.63 12.48
N TYR A 67 5.44 -4.48 12.01
CA TYR A 67 5.72 -5.88 11.61
C TYR A 67 6.37 -6.70 12.73
N LYS A 68 5.95 -6.50 13.98
CA LYS A 68 6.50 -7.17 15.17
C LYS A 68 6.05 -8.63 15.29
N ASN A 69 4.85 -8.93 14.79
CA ASN A 69 4.39 -10.32 14.74
C ASN A 69 5.21 -11.11 13.72
N GLN A 70 5.53 -12.37 14.06
CA GLN A 70 6.36 -13.23 13.22
C GLN A 70 5.76 -13.45 11.81
N GLU A 71 4.46 -13.66 11.71
CA GLU A 71 3.77 -13.81 10.41
C GLU A 71 3.83 -12.52 9.59
N HIS A 72 3.68 -11.38 10.24
CA HIS A 72 3.75 -10.07 9.58
C HIS A 72 5.17 -9.73 9.14
N ALA A 73 6.20 -10.18 9.87
CA ALA A 73 7.58 -10.06 9.46
C ALA A 73 7.89 -10.87 8.19
N ILE A 74 7.22 -12.02 8.00
CA ILE A 74 7.30 -12.80 6.75
C ILE A 74 6.75 -11.98 5.58
N ASN A 75 5.62 -11.30 5.76
CA ASN A 75 5.06 -10.42 4.73
C ASN A 75 6.05 -9.33 4.32
N LEU A 76 6.67 -8.66 5.30
CA LEU A 76 7.69 -7.64 5.01
C LEU A 76 8.88 -8.21 4.23
N LYS A 77 9.37 -9.40 4.58
CA LYS A 77 10.42 -10.08 3.82
C LYS A 77 10.00 -10.37 2.39
N SER A 78 8.76 -10.84 2.20
CA SER A 78 8.19 -11.10 0.86
C SER A 78 8.11 -9.83 0.03
N TYR A 79 7.71 -8.70 0.62
CA TYR A 79 7.67 -7.41 -0.08
C TYR A 79 9.08 -6.94 -0.48
N ARG A 80 10.07 -7.08 0.42
CA ARG A 80 11.48 -6.77 0.11
C ARG A 80 12.02 -7.63 -1.02
N LEU A 81 11.72 -8.92 -1.02
CA LEU A 81 12.13 -9.83 -2.09
C LEU A 81 11.46 -9.47 -3.42
N GLY A 82 10.16 -9.18 -3.42
CA GLY A 82 9.43 -8.73 -4.61
C GLY A 82 9.99 -7.43 -5.19
N LEU A 83 10.29 -6.45 -4.34
CA LEU A 83 10.92 -5.19 -4.76
C LEU A 83 12.33 -5.41 -5.30
N LYS A 84 13.12 -6.28 -4.65
CA LYS A 84 14.45 -6.66 -5.15
C LYS A 84 14.35 -7.30 -6.53
N SER A 85 13.46 -8.27 -6.71
CA SER A 85 13.22 -8.89 -8.00
C SER A 85 12.82 -7.88 -9.08
N TYR A 86 11.96 -6.91 -8.73
CA TYR A 86 11.57 -5.84 -9.64
C TYR A 86 12.75 -4.96 -10.07
N ILE A 87 13.71 -4.73 -9.16
CA ILE A 87 14.92 -3.92 -9.44
C ILE A 87 15.92 -4.71 -10.26
N ASP A 88 16.18 -5.96 -9.88
CA ASP A 88 17.21 -6.82 -10.49
C ASP A 88 16.76 -7.30 -11.90
N HIS A 89 15.45 -7.47 -12.10
CA HIS A 89 14.85 -7.96 -13.34
C HIS A 89 13.68 -7.06 -13.77
N PRO A 90 13.96 -5.83 -14.20
CA PRO A 90 12.92 -4.87 -14.50
C PRO A 90 12.10 -5.32 -15.73
N MET A 91 10.82 -5.60 -15.50
CA MET A 91 9.87 -5.83 -16.58
C MET A 91 9.40 -4.48 -17.14
N HIS A 92 9.20 -4.42 -18.45
CA HIS A 92 8.63 -3.22 -19.06
C HIS A 92 7.24 -2.93 -18.45
N PRO A 93 6.97 -1.70 -17.98
CA PRO A 93 5.76 -1.40 -17.22
C PRO A 93 4.46 -1.74 -17.94
N LEU A 94 4.40 -1.58 -19.26
CA LEU A 94 3.25 -1.99 -20.06
C LEU A 94 3.01 -3.51 -19.99
N MET A 95 4.06 -4.31 -19.93
CA MET A 95 3.92 -5.77 -19.77
C MET A 95 3.48 -6.12 -18.35
N ALA A 96 4.02 -5.43 -17.34
CA ALA A 96 3.66 -5.66 -15.95
C ALA A 96 2.16 -5.41 -15.68
N ILE A 97 1.61 -4.33 -16.22
CA ILE A 97 0.18 -4.03 -16.06
C ILE A 97 -0.72 -5.02 -16.81
N GLN A 98 -0.30 -5.49 -17.98
CA GLN A 98 -1.05 -6.48 -18.76
C GLN A 98 -1.14 -7.85 -18.06
N GLN A 99 -0.16 -8.21 -17.24
CA GLN A 99 -0.20 -9.44 -16.43
C GLN A 99 -1.27 -9.40 -15.33
N SER A 100 -1.69 -8.22 -14.90
CA SER A 100 -2.73 -8.05 -13.87
C SER A 100 -4.14 -8.23 -14.39
N GLY A 101 -4.31 -8.25 -15.70
CA GLY A 101 -5.59 -8.42 -16.38
C GLY A 101 -5.67 -7.63 -17.69
N PRO A 102 -6.73 -7.82 -18.49
CA PRO A 102 -6.89 -7.12 -19.75
C PRO A 102 -7.17 -5.64 -19.52
N ILE A 103 -6.23 -4.80 -19.88
CA ILE A 103 -6.38 -3.33 -19.91
C ILE A 103 -6.58 -2.96 -21.38
N THR A 104 -7.72 -2.36 -21.70
CA THR A 104 -8.10 -2.04 -23.09
C THR A 104 -7.79 -0.61 -23.49
N GLU A 105 -7.68 0.30 -22.51
CA GLU A 105 -7.49 1.73 -22.76
C GLU A 105 -6.46 2.32 -21.77
N ARG A 106 -5.93 3.50 -22.11
CA ARG A 106 -5.05 4.30 -21.22
C ARG A 106 -3.82 3.53 -20.70
N HIS A 107 -3.26 2.65 -21.49
CA HIS A 107 -2.13 1.78 -21.10
C HIS A 107 -0.95 2.57 -20.52
N GLN A 108 -0.62 3.72 -21.13
CA GLN A 108 0.51 4.53 -20.68
C GLN A 108 0.24 5.14 -19.30
N ASP A 109 -0.97 5.60 -19.04
CA ASP A 109 -1.35 6.18 -17.74
C ASP A 109 -1.23 5.15 -16.62
N TYR A 110 -1.67 3.91 -16.87
CA TYR A 110 -1.52 2.81 -15.91
C TYR A 110 -0.07 2.38 -15.73
N ALA A 111 0.73 2.37 -16.78
CA ALA A 111 2.16 2.06 -16.70
C ALA A 111 2.90 3.11 -15.86
N ASP A 112 2.59 4.39 -16.03
CA ASP A 112 3.18 5.47 -15.25
C ASP A 112 2.70 5.46 -13.79
N LEU A 113 1.43 5.11 -13.56
CA LEU A 113 0.90 4.86 -12.21
C LEU A 113 1.65 3.72 -11.52
N TYR A 114 1.84 2.60 -12.22
CA TYR A 114 2.58 1.44 -11.72
C TYR A 114 4.01 1.82 -11.32
N LYS A 115 4.75 2.51 -12.19
CA LYS A 115 6.11 2.99 -11.89
C LYS A 115 6.16 3.84 -10.62
N ARG A 116 5.28 4.85 -10.53
CA ARG A 116 5.19 5.72 -9.35
C ARG A 116 4.89 4.93 -8.09
N GLY A 117 3.92 4.02 -8.15
CA GLY A 117 3.54 3.16 -7.03
C GLY A 117 4.69 2.27 -6.55
N MET A 118 5.50 1.71 -7.47
CA MET A 118 6.66 0.91 -7.10
C MET A 118 7.75 1.74 -6.41
N VAL A 119 7.99 2.98 -6.85
CA VAL A 119 8.92 3.90 -6.19
C VAL A 119 8.42 4.29 -4.79
N GLU A 120 7.14 4.61 -4.66
CA GLU A 120 6.52 4.94 -3.38
C GLU A 120 6.64 3.78 -2.39
N LEU A 121 6.31 2.57 -2.84
CA LEU A 121 6.38 1.36 -2.03
C LEU A 121 7.81 1.04 -1.61
N LYS A 122 8.78 1.16 -2.55
CA LYS A 122 10.19 0.96 -2.25
C LYS A 122 10.68 1.91 -1.16
N ASN A 123 10.44 3.21 -1.33
CA ASN A 123 10.88 4.22 -0.36
C ASN A 123 10.26 3.99 1.02
N PHE A 124 9.03 3.53 1.06
CA PHE A 124 8.36 3.19 2.31
C PHE A 124 8.99 1.96 2.96
N ILE A 125 9.17 0.87 2.21
CA ILE A 125 9.74 -0.39 2.73
C ILE A 125 11.19 -0.22 3.20
N ASP A 126 11.99 0.59 2.50
CA ASP A 126 13.37 0.89 2.89
C ASP A 126 13.44 1.75 4.17
N SER A 127 12.34 2.40 4.55
CA SER A 127 12.24 3.24 5.75
C SER A 127 11.75 2.49 7.00
N ILE A 128 11.45 1.20 6.89
CA ILE A 128 11.06 0.29 7.97
C ILE A 128 12.25 -0.61 8.31
#